data_97fe30fe2d13b4f9e1255610a6b7d517
#
_entry.id   97fe30fe2d13b4f9e1255610a6b7d517
#
_cell.length_a   1.000
_cell.length_b   1.000
_cell.length_c   1.000
_cell.angle_alpha   90.00
_cell.angle_beta   90.00
_cell.angle_gamma   90.00
#
_symmetry.space_group_name_H-M   'P 1'
#
loop_
_entity.id
_entity.type
_entity.pdbx_description
1 polymer ?
#
loop_
_entity_poly.entity_id
_entity_poly.type
_entity_poly.pdbx_seq_one_letter_code
_entity_poly.pdbx_strand_id
1 'polypeptide(L)'
;MPDPLLALDIHGLVKRFDRPAVNGLDLQVRAGEFYALLGPNGAGKTTLLRMVAGLLQPDAGSIAVFGIDARRDPVAAKRVIAWVSDEPMVYERLTPLEYLQFVAGLWQMPADRAEENAHDLIGWLGLAPHANERCGGFSKGMLQKVALAGALVHEPRLIILDEPLTGLDAGSARQVKNVLLEKVESGVTVIMTTHILEVAERMAERIGVIAQGRLIAEGTLDELRAQARHGGTSLEDIFLDLVAENAAEAAASAAA
;
A
#
# COMPACT_ATOMS: atom_id res chain seq x y z
N MET A 1 16.41 16.59 17.50
CA MET A 1 15.41 15.52 17.74
C MET A 1 16.00 14.24 17.18
N PRO A 2 15.79 13.07 17.77
CA PRO A 2 16.18 11.83 17.10
C PRO A 2 15.45 11.75 15.75
N ASP A 3 16.14 11.22 14.74
CA ASP A 3 15.53 10.99 13.43
C ASP A 3 14.27 10.12 13.58
N PRO A 4 13.18 10.45 12.87
CA PRO A 4 11.97 9.66 12.94
C PRO A 4 12.27 8.21 12.55
N LEU A 5 11.69 7.26 13.29
CA LEU A 5 11.82 5.84 12.95
C LEU A 5 11.22 5.62 11.55
N LEU A 6 12.00 5.07 10.63
CA LEU A 6 11.52 4.74 9.29
C LEU A 6 10.85 3.36 9.28
N ALA A 7 9.64 3.30 8.75
CA ALA A 7 8.97 2.04 8.43
C ALA A 7 9.49 1.44 7.13
N LEU A 8 9.81 2.31 6.16
CA LEU A 8 10.39 1.92 4.88
C LEU A 8 11.52 2.87 4.52
N ASP A 9 12.65 2.30 4.09
CA ASP A 9 13.82 3.03 3.62
C ASP A 9 14.35 2.38 2.35
N ILE A 10 14.27 3.11 1.23
CA ILE A 10 14.64 2.65 -0.11
C ILE A 10 15.71 3.57 -0.68
N HIS A 11 16.80 2.98 -1.19
CA HIS A 11 17.88 3.71 -1.84
C HIS A 11 18.21 3.13 -3.20
N GLY A 12 18.22 4.01 -4.22
CA GLY A 12 18.66 3.73 -5.56
C GLY A 12 17.98 2.52 -6.23
N LEU A 13 16.69 2.30 -5.93
CA LEU A 13 15.98 1.09 -6.34
C LEU A 13 15.77 1.04 -7.85
N VAL A 14 16.16 -0.08 -8.47
CA VAL A 14 16.01 -0.29 -9.91
C VAL A 14 15.30 -1.61 -10.19
N LYS A 15 14.34 -1.56 -11.12
CA LYS A 15 13.74 -2.74 -11.74
C LYS A 15 13.54 -2.50 -13.24
N ARG A 16 14.05 -3.41 -14.04
CA ARG A 16 13.91 -3.40 -15.50
C ARG A 16 13.19 -4.66 -15.96
N PHE A 17 12.30 -4.49 -16.88
CA PHE A 17 11.78 -5.50 -17.77
C PHE A 17 12.27 -5.14 -19.19
N ASP A 18 11.43 -5.19 -20.20
CA ASP A 18 11.77 -4.64 -21.53
C ASP A 18 12.03 -3.13 -21.47
N ARG A 19 11.42 -2.47 -20.49
CA ARG A 19 11.63 -1.06 -20.14
C ARG A 19 11.87 -0.89 -18.64
N PRO A 20 12.57 0.19 -18.21
CA PRO A 20 12.68 0.51 -16.80
C PRO A 20 11.30 0.74 -16.17
N ALA A 21 10.94 -0.07 -15.17
CA ALA A 21 9.71 0.09 -14.40
C ALA A 21 9.93 0.88 -13.12
N VAL A 22 11.13 0.73 -12.49
CA VAL A 22 11.63 1.55 -11.38
C VAL A 22 13.06 1.93 -11.72
N ASN A 23 13.43 3.21 -11.57
CA ASN A 23 14.65 3.75 -12.16
C ASN A 23 15.41 4.66 -11.17
N GLY A 24 16.17 4.06 -10.27
CA GLY A 24 16.98 4.76 -9.26
C GLY A 24 16.09 5.49 -8.25
N LEU A 25 15.06 4.84 -7.74
CA LEU A 25 14.08 5.44 -6.84
C LEU A 25 14.57 5.40 -5.40
N ASP A 26 14.53 6.55 -4.74
CA ASP A 26 14.70 6.72 -3.29
C ASP A 26 13.35 7.05 -2.68
N LEU A 27 13.04 6.44 -1.51
CA LEU A 27 11.76 6.66 -0.81
C LEU A 27 11.92 6.35 0.68
N GLN A 28 11.46 7.27 1.53
CA GLN A 28 11.42 7.08 2.97
C GLN A 28 10.01 7.30 3.51
N VAL A 29 9.46 6.28 4.20
CA VAL A 29 8.17 6.35 4.87
C VAL A 29 8.39 6.23 6.38
N ARG A 30 7.80 7.16 7.13
CA ARG A 30 7.93 7.21 8.60
C ARG A 30 7.06 6.15 9.24
N ALA A 31 7.46 5.67 10.41
CA ALA A 31 6.63 4.75 11.18
C ALA A 31 5.37 5.46 11.69
N GLY A 32 4.23 4.78 11.56
CA GLY A 32 2.94 5.27 12.04
C GLY A 32 2.25 6.29 11.13
N GLU A 33 2.75 6.55 9.90
CA GLU A 33 2.08 7.47 8.97
C GLU A 33 1.20 6.73 7.95
N PHE A 34 0.20 7.43 7.44
CA PHE A 34 -0.54 7.05 6.24
C PHE A 34 0.11 7.70 5.02
N TYR A 35 0.75 6.91 4.17
CA TYR A 35 1.44 7.37 2.97
C TYR A 35 0.67 6.98 1.71
N ALA A 36 0.32 7.94 0.86
CA ALA A 36 -0.27 7.68 -0.45
C ALA A 36 0.80 7.74 -1.54
N LEU A 37 0.83 6.74 -2.42
CA LEU A 37 1.68 6.72 -3.60
C LEU A 37 0.83 6.90 -4.85
N LEU A 38 0.93 8.07 -5.46
CA LEU A 38 0.20 8.46 -6.66
C LEU A 38 1.06 8.32 -7.91
N GLY A 39 0.44 8.22 -9.06
CA GLY A 39 1.12 8.20 -10.36
C GLY A 39 0.24 7.65 -11.46
N PRO A 40 0.52 7.97 -12.73
CA PRO A 40 -0.24 7.43 -13.86
C PRO A 40 -0.10 5.91 -13.97
N ASN A 41 -0.94 5.31 -14.80
CA ASN A 41 -0.82 3.89 -15.11
C ASN A 41 0.54 3.61 -15.78
N GLY A 42 1.21 2.53 -15.34
CA GLY A 42 2.54 2.20 -15.81
C GLY A 42 3.68 3.01 -15.19
N ALA A 43 3.42 3.90 -14.22
CA ALA A 43 4.46 4.67 -13.54
C ALA A 43 5.44 3.85 -12.70
N GLY A 44 5.10 2.59 -12.39
CA GLY A 44 5.94 1.69 -11.59
C GLY A 44 5.44 1.42 -10.16
N LYS A 45 4.26 1.96 -9.75
CA LYS A 45 3.70 1.81 -8.40
C LYS A 45 3.62 0.36 -7.93
N THR A 46 2.85 -0.47 -8.63
CA THR A 46 2.70 -1.91 -8.33
C THR A 46 4.04 -2.65 -8.32
N THR A 47 4.95 -2.32 -9.24
CA THR A 47 6.30 -2.92 -9.30
C THR A 47 7.09 -2.57 -8.06
N LEU A 48 7.08 -1.30 -7.65
CA LEU A 48 7.72 -0.83 -6.42
C LEU A 48 7.17 -1.57 -5.19
N LEU A 49 5.85 -1.57 -5.03
CA LEU A 49 5.21 -2.20 -3.88
C LEU A 49 5.45 -3.72 -3.82
N ARG A 50 5.45 -4.40 -4.97
CA ARG A 50 5.80 -5.84 -5.03
C ARG A 50 7.25 -6.12 -4.62
N MET A 51 8.18 -5.20 -4.92
CA MET A 51 9.57 -5.31 -4.44
C MET A 51 9.65 -5.12 -2.92
N VAL A 52 8.94 -4.14 -2.37
CA VAL A 52 8.87 -3.92 -0.92
C VAL A 52 8.26 -5.11 -0.20
N ALA A 53 7.18 -5.69 -0.73
CA ALA A 53 6.54 -6.90 -0.19
C ALA A 53 7.39 -8.18 -0.38
N GLY A 54 8.54 -8.09 -1.06
CA GLY A 54 9.41 -9.24 -1.34
C GLY A 54 8.79 -10.26 -2.29
N LEU A 55 7.86 -9.83 -3.14
CA LEU A 55 7.23 -10.62 -4.22
C LEU A 55 8.00 -10.51 -5.54
N LEU A 56 8.87 -9.51 -5.66
CA LEU A 56 9.69 -9.25 -6.83
C LEU A 56 11.10 -8.84 -6.37
N GLN A 57 12.14 -9.39 -7.00
CA GLN A 57 13.51 -9.01 -6.69
C GLN A 57 13.91 -7.73 -7.45
N PRO A 58 14.50 -6.73 -6.79
CA PRO A 58 15.10 -5.59 -7.47
C PRO A 58 16.37 -6.00 -8.22
N ASP A 59 16.70 -5.27 -9.28
CA ASP A 59 17.93 -5.46 -10.05
C ASP A 59 19.11 -4.71 -9.41
N ALA A 60 18.82 -3.56 -8.73
CA ALA A 60 19.80 -2.79 -7.96
C ALA A 60 19.10 -2.00 -6.84
N GLY A 61 19.89 -1.44 -5.93
CA GLY A 61 19.41 -0.69 -4.78
C GLY A 61 19.17 -1.54 -3.55
N SER A 62 18.60 -0.92 -2.52
CA SER A 62 18.32 -1.57 -1.24
C SER A 62 16.93 -1.19 -0.72
N ILE A 63 16.36 -2.10 0.08
CA ILE A 63 15.08 -1.93 0.77
C ILE A 63 15.29 -2.36 2.22
N ALA A 64 15.00 -1.47 3.17
CA ALA A 64 14.92 -1.81 4.58
C ALA A 64 13.50 -1.52 5.11
N VAL A 65 12.95 -2.44 5.89
CA VAL A 65 11.63 -2.32 6.52
C VAL A 65 11.84 -2.36 8.03
N PHE A 66 11.52 -1.26 8.72
CA PHE A 66 11.86 -1.05 10.14
C PHE A 66 13.32 -1.39 10.46
N GLY A 67 14.25 -1.00 9.57
CA GLY A 67 15.68 -1.30 9.69
C GLY A 67 16.08 -2.73 9.31
N ILE A 68 15.15 -3.60 8.96
CA ILE A 68 15.42 -4.96 8.49
C ILE A 68 15.73 -4.92 7.00
N ASP A 69 16.96 -5.29 6.60
CA ASP A 69 17.33 -5.41 5.19
C ASP A 69 16.53 -6.55 4.53
N ALA A 70 15.60 -6.20 3.63
CA ALA A 70 14.69 -7.15 3.00
C ALA A 70 15.39 -8.18 2.09
N ARG A 71 16.64 -7.94 1.69
CA ARG A 71 17.44 -8.86 0.89
C ARG A 71 18.21 -9.83 1.75
N ARG A 72 18.73 -9.38 2.91
CA ARG A 72 19.52 -10.20 3.83
C ARG A 72 18.63 -11.08 4.71
N ASP A 73 17.52 -10.52 5.18
CA ASP A 73 16.55 -11.26 6.01
C ASP A 73 15.11 -11.06 5.48
N PRO A 74 14.78 -11.71 4.33
CA PRO A 74 13.47 -11.57 3.72
C PRO A 74 12.32 -12.16 4.57
N VAL A 75 12.62 -13.11 5.43
CA VAL A 75 11.61 -13.73 6.31
C VAL A 75 11.23 -12.75 7.42
N ALA A 76 12.20 -12.15 8.09
CA ALA A 76 11.93 -11.15 9.13
C ALA A 76 11.23 -9.91 8.54
N ALA A 77 11.65 -9.43 7.36
CA ALA A 77 10.99 -8.33 6.69
C ALA A 77 9.52 -8.64 6.37
N LYS A 78 9.23 -9.82 5.83
CA LYS A 78 7.85 -10.23 5.52
C LYS A 78 6.96 -10.37 6.75
N ARG A 79 7.51 -10.76 7.89
CA ARG A 79 6.74 -10.91 9.13
C ARG A 79 6.10 -9.61 9.63
N VAL A 80 6.67 -8.47 9.28
CA VAL A 80 6.16 -7.16 9.68
C VAL A 80 5.33 -6.47 8.60
N ILE A 81 5.15 -7.11 7.42
CA ILE A 81 4.45 -6.56 6.25
C ILE A 81 3.14 -7.32 6.03
N ALA A 82 2.05 -6.59 5.76
CA ALA A 82 0.87 -7.08 5.07
C ALA A 82 0.86 -6.57 3.63
N TRP A 83 0.42 -7.42 2.70
CA TRP A 83 0.23 -7.09 1.30
C TRP A 83 -1.19 -7.38 0.86
N VAL A 84 -1.86 -6.40 0.26
CA VAL A 84 -3.17 -6.54 -0.39
C VAL A 84 -3.07 -6.04 -1.82
N SER A 85 -3.33 -6.93 -2.78
CA SER A 85 -3.33 -6.60 -4.20
C SER A 85 -4.66 -5.95 -4.62
N ASP A 86 -4.65 -5.34 -5.80
CA ASP A 86 -5.82 -4.79 -6.50
C ASP A 86 -6.89 -5.84 -6.82
N GLU A 87 -6.46 -7.09 -7.03
CA GLU A 87 -7.34 -8.24 -7.16
C GLU A 87 -7.29 -9.09 -5.89
N PRO A 88 -8.43 -9.27 -5.18
CA PRO A 88 -8.46 -10.06 -3.96
C PRO A 88 -8.24 -11.54 -4.26
N MET A 89 -7.15 -12.10 -3.71
CA MET A 89 -6.83 -13.52 -3.85
C MET A 89 -7.27 -14.27 -2.61
N VAL A 90 -8.51 -14.76 -2.60
CA VAL A 90 -9.12 -15.51 -1.51
C VAL A 90 -9.46 -16.92 -1.98
N TYR A 91 -9.32 -17.90 -1.10
CA TYR A 91 -9.75 -19.26 -1.40
C TYR A 91 -11.28 -19.37 -1.35
N GLU A 92 -11.92 -19.39 -2.50
CA GLU A 92 -13.37 -19.35 -2.66
C GLU A 92 -14.13 -20.50 -1.96
N ARG A 93 -13.45 -21.63 -1.72
CA ARG A 93 -14.04 -22.79 -1.05
C ARG A 93 -14.08 -22.68 0.47
N LEU A 94 -13.32 -21.74 1.03
CA LEU A 94 -13.28 -21.46 2.46
C LEU A 94 -14.32 -20.41 2.83
N THR A 95 -14.78 -20.45 4.09
CA THR A 95 -15.50 -19.33 4.72
C THR A 95 -14.48 -18.26 5.13
N PRO A 96 -14.90 -17.02 5.41
CA PRO A 96 -14.01 -16.00 5.97
C PRO A 96 -13.26 -16.48 7.19
N LEU A 97 -13.94 -17.14 8.12
CA LEU A 97 -13.31 -17.63 9.36
C LEU A 97 -12.25 -18.71 9.07
N GLU A 98 -12.59 -19.71 8.24
CA GLU A 98 -11.64 -20.74 7.82
C GLU A 98 -10.43 -20.14 7.07
N TYR A 99 -10.66 -19.13 6.23
CA TYR A 99 -9.59 -18.45 5.50
C TYR A 99 -8.64 -17.72 6.46
N LEU A 100 -9.16 -16.98 7.44
CA LEU A 100 -8.33 -16.29 8.42
C LEU A 100 -7.54 -17.26 9.30
N GLN A 101 -8.17 -18.35 9.76
CA GLN A 101 -7.49 -19.40 10.52
C GLN A 101 -6.37 -20.07 9.69
N PHE A 102 -6.64 -20.35 8.41
CA PHE A 102 -5.64 -20.88 7.50
C PHE A 102 -4.44 -19.93 7.34
N VAL A 103 -4.69 -18.63 7.10
CA VAL A 103 -3.63 -17.63 6.94
C VAL A 103 -2.85 -17.45 8.25
N ALA A 104 -3.53 -17.37 9.40
CA ALA A 104 -2.90 -17.31 10.71
C ALA A 104 -1.99 -18.53 10.97
N GLY A 105 -2.43 -19.72 10.54
CA GLY A 105 -1.61 -20.95 10.58
C GLY A 105 -0.34 -20.86 9.75
N LEU A 106 -0.37 -20.22 8.58
CA LEU A 106 0.84 -19.99 7.78
C LEU A 106 1.86 -19.08 8.50
N TRP A 107 1.36 -18.12 9.30
CA TRP A 107 2.19 -17.27 10.16
C TRP A 107 2.59 -17.92 11.47
N GLN A 108 2.19 -19.16 11.73
CA GLN A 108 2.48 -19.93 12.97
C GLN A 108 1.96 -19.21 14.24
N MET A 109 0.80 -18.55 14.12
CA MET A 109 0.17 -17.89 15.26
C MET A 109 -0.39 -18.93 16.25
N PRO A 110 -0.36 -18.64 17.57
CA PRO A 110 -1.11 -19.42 18.57
C PRO A 110 -2.60 -19.45 18.21
N ALA A 111 -3.25 -20.61 18.38
CA ALA A 111 -4.61 -20.83 17.92
C ALA A 111 -5.63 -19.89 18.59
N ASP A 112 -5.48 -19.64 19.89
CA ASP A 112 -6.30 -18.72 20.69
C ASP A 112 -6.23 -17.29 20.13
N ARG A 113 -5.03 -16.80 19.86
CA ARG A 113 -4.82 -15.47 19.29
C ARG A 113 -5.31 -15.37 17.83
N ALA A 114 -5.12 -16.43 17.05
CA ALA A 114 -5.63 -16.49 15.69
C ALA A 114 -7.17 -16.41 15.63
N GLU A 115 -7.85 -17.07 16.55
CA GLU A 115 -9.30 -17.06 16.67
C GLU A 115 -9.82 -15.68 17.11
N GLU A 116 -9.21 -15.08 18.14
CA GLU A 116 -9.53 -13.72 18.61
C GLU A 116 -9.39 -12.70 17.47
N ASN A 117 -8.20 -12.64 16.83
CA ASN A 117 -7.94 -11.72 15.73
C ASN A 117 -8.89 -11.93 14.54
N ALA A 118 -9.23 -13.19 14.22
CA ALA A 118 -10.16 -13.49 13.15
C ALA A 118 -11.57 -12.93 13.44
N HIS A 119 -12.08 -13.13 14.66
CA HIS A 119 -13.39 -12.62 15.04
C HIS A 119 -13.44 -11.10 15.03
N ASP A 120 -12.43 -10.42 15.56
CA ASP A 120 -12.33 -8.96 15.57
C ASP A 120 -12.31 -8.39 14.14
N LEU A 121 -11.47 -8.93 13.26
CA LEU A 121 -11.36 -8.49 11.87
C LEU A 121 -12.64 -8.71 11.08
N ILE A 122 -13.31 -9.85 11.28
CA ILE A 122 -14.61 -10.13 10.68
C ILE A 122 -15.66 -9.11 11.16
N GLY A 123 -15.65 -8.77 12.45
CA GLY A 123 -16.54 -7.75 13.02
C GLY A 123 -16.28 -6.36 12.44
N TRP A 124 -15.03 -5.90 12.46
CA TRP A 124 -14.64 -4.56 11.96
C TRP A 124 -14.97 -4.35 10.49
N LEU A 125 -14.81 -5.40 9.68
CA LEU A 125 -15.07 -5.34 8.24
C LEU A 125 -16.54 -5.62 7.87
N GLY A 126 -17.42 -5.81 8.90
CA GLY A 126 -18.84 -6.07 8.67
C GLY A 126 -19.13 -7.40 7.96
N LEU A 127 -18.25 -8.39 8.14
CA LEU A 127 -18.40 -9.73 7.58
C LEU A 127 -19.07 -10.72 8.53
N ALA A 128 -19.41 -10.33 9.75
CA ALA A 128 -19.99 -11.20 10.77
C ALA A 128 -21.24 -11.97 10.31
N PRO A 129 -22.20 -11.38 9.56
CA PRO A 129 -23.34 -12.12 9.03
C PRO A 129 -22.96 -13.24 8.05
N HIS A 130 -21.80 -13.13 7.41
CA HIS A 130 -21.31 -14.03 6.37
C HIS A 130 -20.10 -14.88 6.81
N ALA A 131 -19.74 -14.85 8.10
CA ALA A 131 -18.54 -15.48 8.63
C ALA A 131 -18.42 -16.99 8.32
N ASN A 132 -19.55 -17.67 8.18
CA ASN A 132 -19.67 -19.10 7.91
C ASN A 132 -20.17 -19.43 6.50
N GLU A 133 -20.30 -18.44 5.60
CA GLU A 133 -20.65 -18.64 4.21
C GLU A 133 -19.38 -18.77 3.36
N ARG A 134 -19.42 -19.60 2.31
CA ARG A 134 -18.25 -19.75 1.42
C ARG A 134 -18.00 -18.50 0.61
N CYS A 135 -16.74 -18.09 0.52
CA CYS A 135 -16.30 -16.87 -0.20
C CYS A 135 -16.64 -16.88 -1.70
N GLY A 136 -16.83 -18.04 -2.33
CA GLY A 136 -17.13 -18.14 -3.76
C GLY A 136 -18.46 -17.51 -4.21
N GLY A 137 -19.34 -17.17 -3.27
CA GLY A 137 -20.59 -16.44 -3.54
C GLY A 137 -20.50 -14.93 -3.26
N PHE A 138 -19.33 -14.43 -2.84
CA PHE A 138 -19.17 -13.05 -2.37
C PHE A 138 -19.02 -12.06 -3.52
N SER A 139 -19.50 -10.83 -3.30
CA SER A 139 -19.18 -9.71 -4.17
C SER A 139 -17.70 -9.37 -4.14
N LYS A 140 -17.18 -8.67 -5.15
CA LYS A 140 -15.79 -8.19 -5.15
C LYS A 140 -15.45 -7.43 -3.87
N GLY A 141 -16.36 -6.58 -3.38
CA GLY A 141 -16.15 -5.83 -2.14
C GLY A 141 -16.05 -6.72 -0.90
N MET A 142 -16.84 -7.79 -0.82
CA MET A 142 -16.73 -8.75 0.28
C MET A 142 -15.40 -9.52 0.19
N LEU A 143 -15.00 -9.97 -1.00
CA LEU A 143 -13.71 -10.64 -1.21
C LEU A 143 -12.53 -9.73 -0.83
N GLN A 144 -12.60 -8.44 -1.18
CA GLN A 144 -11.58 -7.46 -0.80
C GLN A 144 -11.46 -7.31 0.73
N LYS A 145 -12.59 -7.28 1.44
CA LYS A 145 -12.60 -7.26 2.90
C LYS A 145 -12.01 -8.54 3.50
N VAL A 146 -12.33 -9.71 2.96
CA VAL A 146 -11.74 -10.99 3.40
C VAL A 146 -10.23 -11.00 3.16
N ALA A 147 -9.77 -10.54 1.98
CA ALA A 147 -8.35 -10.44 1.66
C ALA A 147 -7.62 -9.48 2.63
N LEU A 148 -8.23 -8.31 2.92
CA LEU A 148 -7.70 -7.36 3.89
C LEU A 148 -7.65 -7.99 5.30
N ALA A 149 -8.71 -8.67 5.75
CA ALA A 149 -8.71 -9.37 7.02
C ALA A 149 -7.58 -10.40 7.11
N GLY A 150 -7.39 -11.22 6.06
CA GLY A 150 -6.29 -12.18 6.00
C GLY A 150 -4.91 -11.51 6.05
N ALA A 151 -4.75 -10.36 5.39
CA ALA A 151 -3.51 -9.61 5.44
C ALA A 151 -3.23 -9.02 6.84
N LEU A 152 -4.26 -8.69 7.61
CA LEU A 152 -4.14 -8.08 8.93
C LEU A 152 -4.04 -9.09 10.09
N VAL A 153 -4.40 -10.35 9.87
CA VAL A 153 -4.56 -11.34 10.95
C VAL A 153 -3.28 -11.55 11.78
N HIS A 154 -2.09 -11.40 11.16
CA HIS A 154 -0.79 -11.57 11.83
C HIS A 154 -0.22 -10.30 12.47
N GLU A 155 -1.04 -9.24 12.59
CA GLU A 155 -0.68 -7.97 13.24
C GLU A 155 0.57 -7.29 12.63
N PRO A 156 0.53 -6.98 11.33
CA PRO A 156 1.65 -6.35 10.65
C PRO A 156 1.91 -4.94 11.19
N ARG A 157 3.16 -4.49 11.08
CA ARG A 157 3.55 -3.10 11.40
C ARG A 157 3.50 -2.18 10.17
N LEU A 158 3.57 -2.77 8.96
CA LEU A 158 3.45 -2.08 7.67
C LEU A 158 2.37 -2.75 6.84
N ILE A 159 1.37 -2.01 6.43
CA ILE A 159 0.31 -2.45 5.51
C ILE A 159 0.55 -1.82 4.15
N ILE A 160 0.68 -2.63 3.12
CA ILE A 160 0.85 -2.21 1.72
C ILE A 160 -0.39 -2.60 0.93
N LEU A 161 -1.03 -1.62 0.30
CA LEU A 161 -2.28 -1.79 -0.41
C LEU A 161 -2.14 -1.26 -1.84
N ASP A 162 -2.41 -2.11 -2.82
CA ASP A 162 -2.43 -1.72 -4.23
C ASP A 162 -3.89 -1.54 -4.67
N GLU A 163 -4.32 -0.28 -4.84
CA GLU A 163 -5.68 0.11 -5.28
C GLU A 163 -6.83 -0.52 -4.47
N PRO A 164 -6.80 -0.55 -3.13
CA PRO A 164 -7.68 -1.38 -2.30
C PRO A 164 -9.16 -0.98 -2.34
N LEU A 165 -9.49 0.21 -2.84
CA LEU A 165 -10.86 0.73 -2.88
C LEU A 165 -11.50 0.63 -4.25
N THR A 166 -10.78 0.18 -5.26
CA THR A 166 -11.25 0.09 -6.64
C THR A 166 -12.36 -0.95 -6.78
N GLY A 167 -13.51 -0.50 -7.29
CA GLY A 167 -14.68 -1.35 -7.52
C GLY A 167 -15.48 -1.69 -6.26
N LEU A 168 -15.22 -1.03 -5.14
CA LEU A 168 -16.05 -1.13 -3.94
C LEU A 168 -17.25 -0.19 -4.00
N ASP A 169 -18.37 -0.63 -3.45
CA ASP A 169 -19.47 0.27 -3.14
C ASP A 169 -19.08 1.25 -2.01
N ALA A 170 -19.84 2.35 -1.88
CA ALA A 170 -19.53 3.41 -0.91
C ALA A 170 -19.49 2.91 0.55
N GLY A 171 -20.34 1.93 0.92
CA GLY A 171 -20.37 1.35 2.26
C GLY A 171 -19.13 0.53 2.54
N SER A 172 -18.76 -0.36 1.63
CA SER A 172 -17.54 -1.18 1.72
C SER A 172 -16.29 -0.32 1.73
N ALA A 173 -16.19 0.68 0.86
CA ALA A 173 -15.06 1.61 0.83
C ALA A 173 -14.92 2.38 2.15
N ARG A 174 -16.04 2.81 2.76
CA ARG A 174 -16.04 3.49 4.06
C ARG A 174 -15.52 2.58 5.17
N GLN A 175 -15.97 1.32 5.21
CA GLN A 175 -15.51 0.36 6.23
C GLN A 175 -14.00 0.11 6.12
N VAL A 176 -13.50 -0.14 4.91
CA VAL A 176 -12.05 -0.33 4.68
C VAL A 176 -11.27 0.91 5.13
N LYS A 177 -11.71 2.12 4.76
CA LYS A 177 -11.05 3.37 5.17
C LYS A 177 -10.99 3.52 6.69
N ASN A 178 -12.09 3.26 7.39
CA ASN A 178 -12.13 3.37 8.84
C ASN A 178 -11.13 2.40 9.51
N VAL A 179 -11.12 1.13 9.09
CA VAL A 179 -10.16 0.14 9.61
C VAL A 179 -8.71 0.58 9.39
N LEU A 180 -8.39 1.12 8.21
CA LEU A 180 -7.03 1.59 7.93
C LEU A 180 -6.63 2.79 8.79
N LEU A 181 -7.54 3.75 9.01
CA LEU A 181 -7.29 4.91 9.87
C LEU A 181 -7.10 4.49 11.34
N GLU A 182 -7.95 3.60 11.87
CA GLU A 182 -7.80 3.04 13.21
C GLU A 182 -6.45 2.31 13.38
N LYS A 183 -5.98 1.60 12.33
CA LYS A 183 -4.64 0.98 12.36
C LYS A 183 -3.52 2.01 12.42
N VAL A 184 -3.62 3.11 11.68
CA VAL A 184 -2.63 4.21 11.74
C VAL A 184 -2.64 4.88 13.12
N GLU A 185 -3.82 5.17 13.69
CA GLU A 185 -3.97 5.71 15.05
C GLU A 185 -3.35 4.79 16.11
N SER A 186 -3.34 3.46 15.87
CA SER A 186 -2.66 2.48 16.72
C SER A 186 -1.15 2.35 16.48
N GLY A 187 -0.57 3.17 15.56
CA GLY A 187 0.87 3.20 15.25
C GLY A 187 1.31 2.29 14.13
N VAL A 188 0.40 1.67 13.40
CA VAL A 188 0.71 0.90 12.19
C VAL A 188 0.94 1.84 11.01
N THR A 189 1.93 1.56 10.18
CA THR A 189 2.18 2.33 8.95
C THR A 189 1.36 1.78 7.80
N VAL A 190 0.76 2.68 6.99
CA VAL A 190 0.02 2.31 5.79
C VAL A 190 0.64 2.96 4.56
N ILE A 191 0.93 2.16 3.53
CA ILE A 191 1.27 2.64 2.19
C ILE A 191 0.18 2.19 1.24
N MET A 192 -0.47 3.13 0.55
CA MET A 192 -1.56 2.85 -0.35
C MET A 192 -1.34 3.49 -1.72
N THR A 193 -1.45 2.71 -2.79
CA THR A 193 -1.64 3.30 -4.12
C THR A 193 -3.12 3.58 -4.33
N THR A 194 -3.42 4.68 -5.01
CA THR A 194 -4.78 4.96 -5.47
C THR A 194 -4.74 5.91 -6.66
N HIS A 195 -5.73 5.79 -7.52
CA HIS A 195 -6.05 6.76 -8.55
C HIS A 195 -7.21 7.69 -8.14
N ILE A 196 -7.81 7.43 -6.95
CA ILE A 196 -8.87 8.26 -6.39
C ILE A 196 -8.22 9.34 -5.52
N LEU A 197 -7.89 10.48 -6.12
CA LEU A 197 -7.12 11.54 -5.49
C LEU A 197 -7.79 12.11 -4.24
N GLU A 198 -9.13 12.20 -4.22
CA GLU A 198 -9.90 12.60 -3.03
C GLU A 198 -9.66 11.70 -1.82
N VAL A 199 -9.41 10.41 -2.04
CA VAL A 199 -9.07 9.47 -0.96
C VAL A 199 -7.68 9.76 -0.40
N ALA A 200 -6.69 9.97 -1.28
CA ALA A 200 -5.35 10.35 -0.86
C ALA A 200 -5.35 11.69 -0.10
N GLU A 201 -6.07 12.69 -0.59
CA GLU A 201 -6.19 14.01 0.03
C GLU A 201 -6.76 13.96 1.46
N ARG A 202 -7.72 13.04 1.71
CA ARG A 202 -8.40 12.93 3.01
C ARG A 202 -7.70 12.02 4.01
N MET A 203 -6.94 11.06 3.56
CA MET A 203 -6.38 10.01 4.42
C MET A 203 -4.87 10.10 4.61
N ALA A 204 -4.15 10.61 3.61
CA ALA A 204 -2.69 10.59 3.66
C ALA A 204 -2.11 11.79 4.41
N GLU A 205 -1.17 11.53 5.30
CA GLU A 205 -0.34 12.56 5.94
C GLU A 205 0.74 13.05 4.98
N ARG A 206 1.30 12.13 4.19
CA ARG A 206 2.26 12.45 3.12
C ARG A 206 1.90 11.70 1.84
N ILE A 207 2.23 12.33 0.74
CA ILE A 207 1.92 11.86 -0.61
C ILE A 207 3.20 11.86 -1.43
N GLY A 208 3.50 10.74 -2.07
CA GLY A 208 4.54 10.63 -3.09
C GLY A 208 3.93 10.53 -4.48
N VAL A 209 4.48 11.26 -5.44
CA VAL A 209 4.10 11.19 -6.84
C VAL A 209 5.20 10.49 -7.62
N ILE A 210 4.85 9.37 -8.26
CA ILE A 210 5.78 8.58 -9.08
C ILE A 210 5.42 8.74 -10.56
N ALA A 211 6.42 9.00 -11.40
CA ALA A 211 6.30 9.00 -12.85
C ALA A 211 7.55 8.38 -13.46
N GLN A 212 7.38 7.57 -14.52
CA GLN A 212 8.48 6.93 -15.25
C GLN A 212 9.48 6.16 -14.34
N GLY A 213 8.96 5.54 -13.27
CA GLY A 213 9.75 4.78 -12.31
C GLY A 213 10.58 5.61 -11.33
N ARG A 214 10.33 6.91 -11.23
CA ARG A 214 11.02 7.85 -10.33
C ARG A 214 10.03 8.55 -9.41
N LEU A 215 10.43 8.83 -8.19
CA LEU A 215 9.70 9.74 -7.31
C LEU A 215 9.97 11.18 -7.79
N ILE A 216 8.93 11.88 -8.25
CA ILE A 216 9.05 13.23 -8.83
C ILE A 216 8.66 14.34 -7.87
N ALA A 217 7.81 14.02 -6.89
CA ALA A 217 7.45 14.94 -5.81
C ALA A 217 7.06 14.14 -4.57
N GLU A 218 7.27 14.70 -3.39
CA GLU A 218 6.91 14.14 -2.11
C GLU A 218 6.67 15.24 -1.07
N GLY A 219 5.65 15.05 -0.23
CA GLY A 219 5.36 15.96 0.86
C GLY A 219 3.94 15.81 1.40
N THR A 220 3.59 16.68 2.36
CA THR A 220 2.20 16.92 2.75
C THR A 220 1.43 17.58 1.60
N LEU A 221 0.12 17.59 1.66
CA LEU A 221 -0.70 18.26 0.63
C LEU A 221 -0.31 19.74 0.47
N ASP A 222 -0.04 20.44 1.57
CA ASP A 222 0.35 21.86 1.53
C ASP A 222 1.76 22.07 0.93
N GLU A 223 2.70 21.17 1.19
CA GLU A 223 4.03 21.19 0.57
C GLU A 223 3.95 20.93 -0.94
N LEU A 224 3.10 19.97 -1.37
CA LEU A 224 2.88 19.72 -2.79
C LEU A 224 2.18 20.90 -3.49
N ARG A 225 1.22 21.55 -2.83
CA ARG A 225 0.62 22.80 -3.34
C ARG A 225 1.65 23.91 -3.54
N ALA A 226 2.60 24.04 -2.63
CA ALA A 226 3.67 25.02 -2.75
C ALA A 226 4.66 24.71 -3.89
N GLN A 227 4.81 23.44 -4.27
CA GLN A 227 5.66 23.00 -5.38
C GLN A 227 5.01 23.20 -6.76
N ALA A 228 3.67 23.14 -6.84
CA ALA A 228 2.94 23.28 -8.10
C ALA A 228 2.99 24.74 -8.62
N ARG A 229 3.41 24.93 -9.87
CA ARG A 229 3.63 26.27 -10.47
C ARG A 229 2.35 27.04 -10.77
N HIS A 230 1.24 26.34 -11.02
CA HIS A 230 -0.02 26.96 -11.45
C HIS A 230 -1.01 27.20 -10.31
N GLY A 231 -0.63 26.94 -9.04
CA GLY A 231 -1.47 27.25 -7.88
C GLY A 231 -2.77 26.47 -7.84
N GLY A 232 -2.74 25.20 -8.28
CA GLY A 232 -3.89 24.29 -8.22
C GLY A 232 -4.47 24.20 -6.81
N THR A 233 -5.80 24.26 -6.70
CA THR A 233 -6.50 24.20 -5.42
C THR A 233 -6.78 22.77 -4.98
N SER A 234 -6.90 21.83 -5.93
CA SER A 234 -7.13 20.40 -5.68
C SER A 234 -5.86 19.57 -5.84
N LEU A 235 -5.80 18.41 -5.20
CA LEU A 235 -4.71 17.46 -5.43
C LEU A 235 -4.66 17.00 -6.89
N GLU A 236 -5.78 17.01 -7.60
CA GLU A 236 -5.87 16.65 -9.03
C GLU A 236 -5.09 17.63 -9.89
N ASP A 237 -5.30 18.95 -9.70
CA ASP A 237 -4.59 19.98 -10.44
C ASP A 237 -3.07 19.88 -10.20
N ILE A 238 -2.67 19.73 -8.92
CA ILE A 238 -1.27 19.58 -8.52
C ILE A 238 -0.63 18.34 -9.17
N PHE A 239 -1.33 17.23 -9.13
CA PHE A 239 -0.86 15.98 -9.71
C PHE A 239 -0.66 16.08 -11.21
N LEU A 240 -1.62 16.69 -11.94
CA LEU A 240 -1.53 16.88 -13.39
C LEU A 240 -0.36 17.81 -13.76
N ASP A 241 -0.16 18.91 -13.02
CA ASP A 241 0.95 19.84 -13.22
C ASP A 241 2.31 19.12 -13.03
N LEU A 242 2.51 18.41 -11.92
CA LEU A 242 3.75 17.71 -11.63
C LEU A 242 4.08 16.64 -12.67
N VAL A 243 3.09 15.87 -13.13
CA VAL A 243 3.29 14.84 -14.14
C VAL A 243 3.59 15.46 -15.51
N ALA A 244 2.93 16.56 -15.87
CA ALA A 244 3.18 17.26 -17.13
C ALA A 244 4.57 17.89 -17.19
N GLU A 245 5.02 18.52 -16.10
CA GLU A 245 6.37 19.09 -15.98
C GLU A 245 7.44 18.01 -16.12
N ASN A 246 7.30 16.88 -15.41
CA ASN A 246 8.24 15.76 -15.52
C ASN A 246 8.30 15.21 -16.96
N ALA A 247 7.16 15.10 -17.64
CA ALA A 247 7.12 14.65 -19.03
C ALA A 247 7.85 15.63 -19.99
N ALA A 248 7.71 16.93 -19.78
CA ALA A 248 8.40 17.95 -20.57
C ALA A 248 9.91 17.92 -20.36
N GLU A 249 10.38 17.80 -19.11
CA GLU A 249 11.80 17.67 -18.76
C GLU A 249 12.44 16.42 -19.36
N ALA A 250 11.73 15.28 -19.29
CA ALA A 250 12.19 14.04 -19.90
C ALA A 250 12.33 14.14 -21.43
N ALA A 251 11.38 14.81 -22.09
CA ALA A 251 11.42 15.06 -23.54
C ALA A 251 12.58 15.99 -23.92
N ALA A 252 12.84 17.04 -23.17
CA ALA A 252 13.95 17.95 -23.38
C ALA A 252 15.31 17.25 -23.21
N SER A 253 15.44 16.39 -22.20
CA SER A 253 16.65 15.60 -21.94
C SER A 253 16.94 14.54 -23.00
N ALA A 254 15.90 14.02 -23.67
CA ALA A 254 16.04 13.03 -24.75
C ALA A 254 16.41 13.67 -26.11
N ALA A 255 16.20 14.98 -26.25
CA ALA A 255 16.48 15.75 -27.48
C ALA A 255 17.87 16.43 -27.47
N ALA A 256 18.55 16.44 -26.33
CA ALA A 256 19.90 16.99 -26.13
C ALA A 256 20.97 15.90 -26.22
#